data_ec6959407360d747af5cefce272abe48
#
_entry.id   ec6959407360d747af5cefce272abe48
#
_cell.length_a   1.000
_cell.length_b   1.000
_cell.length_c   1.000
_cell.angle_alpha   90.00
_cell.angle_beta   90.00
_cell.angle_gamma   90.00
#
_symmetry.space_group_name_H-M   'P 1'
#
loop_
_entity.id
_entity.type
_entity.pdbx_description
1 polymer ?
#
loop_
_entity_poly.entity_id
_entity_poly.type
_entity_poly.pdbx_seq_one_letter_code
_entity_poly.pdbx_strand_id
1 'polypeptide(L)'
;MKRLCSLYGSDDADVWASDIQVSPAGSSFILHTMSDSIPCETKLLGEHNIQNILLAATVGLHLGMTLRQVARGISRITPVEHRLQLIPSTGVTIIDDAFNSNPKGAEAALKVLREFEGRRIIITPGMVELGEGEDDFNHEFGMIMADCVDVAILVGRKHTSPIARGLREAGFKQENLHVVSSLDEAAALLRTIGHAGDVALFENDLPDNYSE
;
A
#
# COMPACT_ATOMS: atom_id res chain seq x y z
N MET A 1 19.50 -21.56 17.12
CA MET A 1 18.61 -20.77 17.98
C MET A 1 17.61 -20.08 17.08
N LYS A 2 16.30 -20.27 17.28
CA LYS A 2 15.28 -19.53 16.52
C LYS A 2 15.23 -18.09 17.06
N ARG A 3 15.20 -17.11 16.18
CA ARG A 3 14.93 -15.71 16.51
C ARG A 3 13.53 -15.37 16.01
N LEU A 4 12.74 -14.73 16.84
CA LEU A 4 11.38 -14.35 16.54
C LEU A 4 11.28 -12.82 16.45
N CYS A 5 10.57 -12.33 15.44
CA CYS A 5 10.18 -10.92 15.33
C CYS A 5 8.67 -10.79 15.24
N SER A 6 8.13 -9.69 15.74
CA SER A 6 6.69 -9.41 15.77
C SER A 6 6.43 -7.93 15.56
N LEU A 7 5.31 -7.58 14.90
CA LEU A 7 4.91 -6.19 14.73
C LEU A 7 4.50 -5.53 16.06
N TYR A 8 3.87 -6.28 16.97
CA TYR A 8 3.27 -5.72 18.19
C TYR A 8 3.81 -6.31 19.49
N GLY A 9 4.95 -6.98 19.39
CA GLY A 9 5.51 -7.68 20.54
C GLY A 9 4.72 -8.96 20.89
N SER A 10 5.44 -9.91 21.41
CA SER A 10 4.91 -11.09 22.11
C SER A 10 5.96 -11.45 23.15
N ASP A 11 5.56 -12.19 24.20
CA ASP A 11 6.47 -12.62 25.24
C ASP A 11 7.67 -13.43 24.72
N ASP A 12 7.54 -13.96 23.49
CA ASP A 12 8.57 -14.78 22.83
C ASP A 12 9.36 -14.00 21.75
N ALA A 13 9.06 -12.72 21.47
CA ALA A 13 9.73 -11.98 20.41
C ALA A 13 11.10 -11.45 20.87
N ASP A 14 12.14 -11.74 20.11
CA ASP A 14 13.50 -11.16 20.33
C ASP A 14 13.61 -9.72 19.82
N VAL A 15 12.83 -9.39 18.77
CA VAL A 15 12.79 -8.08 18.11
C VAL A 15 11.35 -7.76 17.73
N TRP A 16 10.87 -6.56 18.07
CA TRP A 16 9.51 -6.13 17.72
C TRP A 16 9.42 -4.62 17.49
N ALA A 17 8.30 -4.18 16.97
CA ALA A 17 7.96 -2.76 16.81
C ALA A 17 6.76 -2.38 17.67
N SER A 18 6.72 -1.13 18.12
CA SER A 18 5.54 -0.48 18.69
C SER A 18 5.36 0.93 18.13
N ASP A 19 4.24 1.57 18.44
CA ASP A 19 3.94 2.96 18.09
C ASP A 19 4.11 3.22 16.58
N ILE A 20 3.62 2.27 15.76
CA ILE A 20 3.71 2.33 14.32
C ILE A 20 2.78 3.44 13.82
N GLN A 21 3.34 4.37 13.06
CA GLN A 21 2.61 5.45 12.41
C GLN A 21 3.01 5.51 10.94
N VAL A 22 2.01 5.60 10.06
CA VAL A 22 2.19 5.83 8.62
C VAL A 22 1.76 7.25 8.30
N SER A 23 2.54 7.96 7.51
CA SER A 23 2.28 9.35 7.14
C SER A 23 2.82 9.66 5.74
N PRO A 24 2.49 10.82 5.15
CA PRO A 24 3.10 11.29 3.92
C PRO A 24 4.63 11.44 3.96
N ALA A 25 5.25 11.40 5.11
CA ALA A 25 6.71 11.44 5.27
C ALA A 25 7.36 10.05 5.27
N GLY A 26 6.57 8.98 5.33
CA GLY A 26 7.01 7.60 5.51
C GLY A 26 6.39 6.96 6.74
N SER A 27 7.06 5.99 7.33
CA SER A 27 6.62 5.32 8.55
C SER A 27 7.60 5.57 9.69
N SER A 28 7.08 5.71 10.91
CA SER A 28 7.85 5.76 12.14
C SER A 28 7.39 4.67 13.10
N PHE A 29 8.30 4.18 13.93
CA PHE A 29 8.03 3.16 14.94
C PHE A 29 9.15 3.11 15.98
N ILE A 30 8.90 2.45 17.09
CA ILE A 30 9.94 2.11 18.08
C ILE A 30 10.40 0.67 17.82
N LEU A 31 11.68 0.50 17.51
CA LEU A 31 12.32 -0.82 17.39
C LEU A 31 12.78 -1.27 18.77
N HIS A 32 12.31 -2.43 19.21
CA HIS A 32 12.64 -3.03 20.49
C HIS A 32 13.47 -4.29 20.34
N THR A 33 14.30 -4.52 21.34
CA THR A 33 14.96 -5.80 21.64
C THR A 33 14.69 -6.16 23.10
N MET A 34 15.07 -7.34 23.54
CA MET A 34 14.95 -7.76 24.93
C MET A 34 15.62 -6.82 25.93
N SER A 35 16.60 -6.02 25.52
CA SER A 35 17.45 -5.21 26.41
C SER A 35 17.39 -3.70 26.16
N ASP A 36 16.91 -3.28 24.99
CA ASP A 36 16.98 -1.86 24.59
C ASP A 36 15.92 -1.52 23.53
N SER A 37 15.67 -0.23 23.31
CA SER A 37 14.77 0.24 22.26
C SER A 37 15.28 1.55 21.64
N ILE A 38 14.89 1.81 20.38
CA ILE A 38 15.28 3.00 19.64
C ILE A 38 14.16 3.45 18.69
N PRO A 39 13.87 4.76 18.61
CA PRO A 39 12.97 5.26 17.58
C PRO A 39 13.61 5.10 16.19
N CYS A 40 12.80 4.69 15.23
CA CYS A 40 13.16 4.47 13.83
C CYS A 40 12.21 5.22 12.92
N GLU A 41 12.75 5.75 11.83
CA GLU A 41 12.02 6.36 10.73
C GLU A 41 12.47 5.74 9.42
N THR A 42 11.54 5.54 8.50
CA THR A 42 11.79 5.00 7.17
C THR A 42 10.89 5.67 6.14
N LYS A 43 11.33 5.73 4.89
CA LYS A 43 10.52 6.20 3.78
C LYS A 43 9.53 5.15 3.27
N LEU A 44 9.62 3.91 3.75
CA LEU A 44 8.71 2.84 3.36
C LEU A 44 7.36 3.03 4.06
N LEU A 45 6.28 2.72 3.34
CA LEU A 45 4.91 2.81 3.83
C LEU A 45 4.38 1.43 4.23
N GLY A 46 3.55 1.41 5.27
CA GLY A 46 2.75 0.25 5.66
C GLY A 46 3.45 -0.75 6.59
N GLU A 47 2.65 -1.39 7.41
CA GLU A 47 3.09 -2.35 8.43
C GLU A 47 3.85 -3.56 7.85
N HIS A 48 3.47 -4.03 6.65
CA HIS A 48 4.16 -5.14 5.99
C HIS A 48 5.62 -4.80 5.67
N ASN A 49 5.94 -3.54 5.34
CA ASN A 49 7.32 -3.09 5.15
C ASN A 49 8.06 -3.00 6.49
N ILE A 50 7.38 -2.59 7.58
CA ILE A 50 7.98 -2.64 8.92
C ILE A 50 8.27 -4.09 9.30
N GLN A 51 7.40 -5.04 8.99
CA GLN A 51 7.66 -6.46 9.21
C GLN A 51 8.92 -6.95 8.45
N ASN A 52 9.09 -6.54 7.19
CA ASN A 52 10.30 -6.85 6.42
C ASN A 52 11.55 -6.21 7.06
N ILE A 53 11.44 -4.98 7.55
CA ILE A 53 12.50 -4.30 8.28
C ILE A 53 12.87 -5.06 9.56
N LEU A 54 11.89 -5.52 10.34
CA LEU A 54 12.12 -6.31 11.55
C LEU A 54 12.85 -7.62 11.27
N LEU A 55 12.53 -8.29 10.17
CA LEU A 55 13.26 -9.50 9.72
C LEU A 55 14.73 -9.17 9.43
N ALA A 56 14.98 -8.11 8.65
CA ALA A 56 16.32 -7.66 8.32
C ALA A 56 17.10 -7.19 9.58
N ALA A 57 16.44 -6.44 10.47
CA ALA A 57 17.00 -5.98 11.74
C ALA A 57 17.42 -7.16 12.62
N THR A 58 16.57 -8.19 12.72
CA THR A 58 16.85 -9.41 13.49
C THR A 58 18.11 -10.11 12.98
N VAL A 59 18.28 -10.19 11.66
CA VAL A 59 19.50 -10.77 11.05
C VAL A 59 20.71 -9.89 11.35
N GLY A 60 20.59 -8.56 11.18
CA GLY A 60 21.69 -7.62 11.45
C GLY A 60 22.17 -7.69 12.89
N LEU A 61 21.24 -7.70 13.86
CA LEU A 61 21.55 -7.83 15.30
C LEU A 61 22.22 -9.19 15.60
N HIS A 62 21.75 -10.28 14.97
CA HIS A 62 22.36 -11.59 15.11
C HIS A 62 23.79 -11.66 14.58
N LEU A 63 24.10 -10.89 13.53
CA LEU A 63 25.45 -10.76 12.97
C LEU A 63 26.34 -9.77 13.74
N GLY A 64 25.87 -9.21 14.87
CA GLY A 64 26.65 -8.37 15.76
C GLY A 64 26.54 -6.86 15.47
N MET A 65 25.61 -6.41 14.66
CA MET A 65 25.30 -5.00 14.54
C MET A 65 24.71 -4.46 15.85
N THR A 66 25.07 -3.26 16.21
CA THR A 66 24.43 -2.55 17.33
C THR A 66 23.05 -2.03 16.92
N LEU A 67 22.14 -1.82 17.88
CA LEU A 67 20.81 -1.27 17.63
C LEU A 67 20.88 0.09 16.90
N ARG A 68 21.87 0.94 17.23
CA ARG A 68 22.11 2.22 16.53
C ARG A 68 22.52 2.04 15.06
N GLN A 69 23.33 1.03 14.76
CA GLN A 69 23.71 0.74 13.37
C GLN A 69 22.51 0.24 12.56
N VAL A 70 21.66 -0.58 13.17
CA VAL A 70 20.41 -1.04 12.56
C VAL A 70 19.48 0.14 12.29
N ALA A 71 19.21 1.00 13.28
CA ALA A 71 18.38 2.19 13.11
C ALA A 71 18.90 3.13 12.02
N ARG A 72 20.22 3.34 11.96
CA ARG A 72 20.85 4.11 10.87
C ARG A 72 20.69 3.42 9.49
N GLY A 73 20.70 2.10 9.44
CA GLY A 73 20.39 1.35 8.22
C GLY A 73 18.97 1.59 7.78
N ILE A 74 18.01 1.47 8.69
CA ILE A 74 16.56 1.66 8.46
C ILE A 74 16.29 3.05 7.85
N SER A 75 16.87 4.10 8.39
CA SER A 75 16.66 5.48 7.91
C SER A 75 17.21 5.75 6.50
N ARG A 76 18.02 4.85 5.96
CA ARG A 76 18.62 4.93 4.63
C ARG A 76 17.91 4.08 3.57
N ILE A 77 16.94 3.28 3.99
CA ILE A 77 16.17 2.47 3.05
C ILE A 77 15.38 3.42 2.13
N THR A 78 15.48 3.19 0.85
CA THR A 78 14.69 3.88 -0.17
C THR A 78 13.61 2.95 -0.71
N PRO A 79 12.40 3.46 -1.00
CA PRO A 79 11.38 2.69 -1.69
C PRO A 79 11.92 2.15 -3.02
N VAL A 80 11.45 0.97 -3.40
CA VAL A 80 11.60 0.46 -4.76
C VAL A 80 10.55 1.17 -5.62
N GLU A 81 10.90 1.55 -6.84
CA GLU A 81 9.97 2.16 -7.79
C GLU A 81 8.74 1.27 -7.98
N HIS A 82 7.57 1.88 -8.04
CA HIS A 82 6.28 1.21 -8.18
C HIS A 82 5.92 0.21 -7.06
N ARG A 83 6.48 0.38 -5.86
CA ARG A 83 6.18 -0.45 -4.68
C ARG A 83 5.82 0.43 -3.49
N LEU A 84 4.55 0.83 -3.41
CA LEU A 84 4.04 1.81 -2.44
C LEU A 84 4.96 3.04 -2.34
N GLN A 85 5.47 3.48 -3.48
CA GLN A 85 6.34 4.63 -3.56
C GLN A 85 5.53 5.91 -3.40
N LEU A 86 5.87 6.70 -2.39
CA LEU A 86 5.26 8.01 -2.22
C LEU A 86 5.92 9.03 -3.14
N ILE A 87 5.12 9.70 -3.95
CA ILE A 87 5.53 10.80 -4.84
C ILE A 87 4.85 12.07 -4.32
N PRO A 88 5.53 12.87 -3.48
CA PRO A 88 4.97 14.10 -2.97
C PRO A 88 4.74 15.12 -4.08
N SER A 89 3.60 15.80 -4.05
CA SER A 89 3.32 16.88 -4.97
C SER A 89 2.63 18.05 -4.24
N THR A 90 2.63 19.20 -4.85
CA THR A 90 1.89 20.37 -4.32
C THR A 90 0.38 20.28 -4.56
N GLY A 91 -0.07 19.28 -5.28
CA GLY A 91 -1.47 18.99 -5.59
C GLY A 91 -1.94 17.69 -4.95
N VAL A 92 -2.26 16.71 -5.78
CA VAL A 92 -2.64 15.37 -5.36
C VAL A 92 -1.37 14.58 -4.99
N THR A 93 -1.30 14.06 -3.77
CA THR A 93 -0.23 13.12 -3.37
C THR A 93 -0.43 11.78 -4.08
N ILE A 94 0.61 11.25 -4.69
CA ILE A 94 0.55 9.97 -5.40
C ILE A 94 1.21 8.87 -4.55
N ILE A 95 0.51 7.77 -4.39
CA ILE A 95 1.07 6.50 -3.91
C ILE A 95 1.14 5.58 -5.12
N ASP A 96 2.34 5.25 -5.55
CA ASP A 96 2.61 4.43 -6.73
C ASP A 96 2.89 2.99 -6.29
N ASP A 97 1.96 2.09 -6.55
CA ASP A 97 2.05 0.64 -6.33
C ASP A 97 1.73 -0.13 -7.62
N ALA A 98 2.21 0.40 -8.74
CA ALA A 98 1.85 -0.04 -10.08
C ALA A 98 2.73 -1.18 -10.63
N PHE A 99 3.53 -1.88 -9.82
CA PHE A 99 4.42 -2.93 -10.33
C PHE A 99 3.71 -4.24 -10.65
N ASN A 100 2.93 -4.74 -9.72
CA ASN A 100 2.14 -5.98 -9.81
C ASN A 100 1.25 -6.08 -8.58
N SER A 101 0.11 -6.73 -8.71
CA SER A 101 -0.84 -6.87 -7.63
C SER A 101 -1.23 -8.32 -7.35
N ASN A 102 -1.65 -8.54 -6.13
CA ASN A 102 -2.31 -9.75 -5.67
C ASN A 102 -3.27 -9.37 -4.53
N PRO A 103 -4.25 -10.22 -4.16
CA PRO A 103 -5.29 -9.85 -3.20
C PRO A 103 -4.77 -9.31 -1.87
N LYS A 104 -3.70 -9.90 -1.31
CA LYS A 104 -3.10 -9.43 -0.04
C LYS A 104 -2.33 -8.13 -0.21
N GLY A 105 -1.64 -7.95 -1.34
CA GLY A 105 -0.93 -6.72 -1.67
C GLY A 105 -1.91 -5.55 -1.83
N ALA A 106 -2.96 -5.76 -2.61
CA ALA A 106 -4.02 -4.77 -2.83
C ALA A 106 -4.72 -4.35 -1.53
N GLU A 107 -5.03 -5.31 -0.65
CA GLU A 107 -5.55 -5.02 0.69
C GLU A 107 -4.57 -4.20 1.53
N ALA A 108 -3.28 -4.54 1.49
CA ALA A 108 -2.25 -3.79 2.21
C ALA A 108 -2.09 -2.36 1.67
N ALA A 109 -2.18 -2.16 0.35
CA ALA A 109 -2.16 -0.85 -0.28
C ALA A 109 -3.36 0.02 0.12
N LEU A 110 -4.57 -0.57 0.18
CA LEU A 110 -5.76 0.11 0.70
C LEU A 110 -5.62 0.51 2.17
N LYS A 111 -5.01 -0.35 3.01
CA LYS A 111 -4.72 -0.02 4.41
C LYS A 111 -3.78 1.18 4.50
N VAL A 112 -2.73 1.22 3.69
CA VAL A 112 -1.84 2.38 3.62
C VAL A 112 -2.60 3.63 3.19
N LEU A 113 -3.44 3.55 2.16
CA LEU A 113 -4.23 4.69 1.68
C LEU A 113 -5.14 5.26 2.79
N ARG A 114 -5.69 4.42 3.65
CA ARG A 114 -6.56 4.84 4.78
C ARG A 114 -5.83 5.65 5.85
N GLU A 115 -4.50 5.53 5.96
CA GLU A 115 -3.70 6.30 6.93
C GLU A 115 -3.50 7.76 6.51
N PHE A 116 -3.87 8.11 5.28
CA PHE A 116 -3.76 9.46 4.79
C PHE A 116 -5.04 10.24 5.04
N GLU A 117 -4.88 11.49 5.46
CA GLU A 117 -5.96 12.46 5.50
C GLU A 117 -6.29 12.96 4.10
N GLY A 118 -7.49 13.51 3.94
CA GLY A 118 -7.99 14.01 2.67
C GLY A 118 -8.82 12.99 1.90
N ARG A 119 -9.22 13.37 0.69
CA ARG A 119 -10.02 12.53 -0.18
C ARG A 119 -9.12 11.47 -0.83
N ARG A 120 -9.52 10.21 -0.72
CA ARG A 120 -8.78 9.03 -1.16
C ARG A 120 -9.31 8.57 -2.51
N ILE A 121 -8.43 8.53 -3.47
CA ILE A 121 -8.72 8.15 -4.85
C ILE A 121 -7.93 6.89 -5.16
N ILE A 122 -8.55 5.90 -5.79
CA ILE A 122 -7.84 4.75 -6.34
C ILE A 122 -7.95 4.73 -7.86
N ILE A 123 -6.85 4.38 -8.52
CA ILE A 123 -6.78 4.10 -9.94
C ILE A 123 -6.27 2.66 -10.08
N THR A 124 -7.07 1.78 -10.69
CA THR A 124 -6.67 0.38 -10.85
C THR A 124 -7.27 -0.26 -12.11
N PRO A 125 -6.52 -1.08 -12.83
CA PRO A 125 -7.02 -1.93 -13.88
C PRO A 125 -7.55 -3.28 -13.35
N GLY A 126 -7.50 -3.51 -12.03
CA GLY A 126 -7.81 -4.79 -11.40
C GLY A 126 -6.60 -5.72 -11.35
N MET A 127 -6.84 -6.92 -10.86
CA MET A 127 -5.82 -7.96 -10.72
C MET A 127 -6.04 -9.03 -11.80
N VAL A 128 -4.93 -9.53 -12.34
CA VAL A 128 -4.89 -10.61 -13.36
C VAL A 128 -4.01 -11.76 -12.86
N GLU A 129 -4.00 -12.86 -13.62
CA GLU A 129 -3.18 -14.06 -13.32
C GLU A 129 -3.59 -14.78 -12.02
N LEU A 130 -4.84 -14.63 -11.59
CA LEU A 130 -5.38 -15.26 -10.39
C LEU A 130 -6.13 -16.59 -10.69
N GLY A 131 -6.08 -17.07 -11.94
CA GLY A 131 -6.71 -18.31 -12.35
C GLY A 131 -8.25 -18.23 -12.30
N GLU A 132 -8.90 -19.33 -11.95
CA GLU A 132 -10.37 -19.43 -11.94
C GLU A 132 -11.04 -18.51 -10.91
N GLY A 133 -10.29 -18.04 -9.90
CA GLY A 133 -10.78 -17.15 -8.85
C GLY A 133 -10.65 -15.66 -9.17
N GLU A 134 -10.17 -15.27 -10.34
CA GLU A 134 -9.87 -13.87 -10.69
C GLU A 134 -11.07 -12.94 -10.51
N ASP A 135 -12.24 -13.36 -10.99
CA ASP A 135 -13.49 -12.59 -10.85
C ASP A 135 -13.89 -12.40 -9.38
N ASP A 136 -13.78 -13.46 -8.57
CA ASP A 136 -14.17 -13.44 -7.16
C ASP A 136 -13.21 -12.54 -6.36
N PHE A 137 -11.90 -12.63 -6.59
CA PHE A 137 -10.92 -11.76 -5.95
C PHE A 137 -11.10 -10.29 -6.33
N ASN A 138 -11.34 -9.99 -7.60
CA ASN A 138 -11.61 -8.63 -8.04
C ASN A 138 -12.95 -8.10 -7.48
N HIS A 139 -13.97 -8.95 -7.38
CA HIS A 139 -15.22 -8.58 -6.72
C HIS A 139 -15.05 -8.27 -5.24
N GLU A 140 -14.35 -9.14 -4.49
CA GLU A 140 -14.02 -8.93 -3.08
C GLU A 140 -13.20 -7.65 -2.88
N PHE A 141 -12.22 -7.40 -3.75
CA PHE A 141 -11.45 -6.16 -3.75
C PHE A 141 -12.36 -4.94 -3.89
N GLY A 142 -13.34 -4.97 -4.80
CA GLY A 142 -14.35 -3.92 -4.94
C GLY A 142 -15.17 -3.70 -3.66
N MET A 143 -15.55 -4.78 -2.97
CA MET A 143 -16.25 -4.69 -1.68
C MET A 143 -15.40 -3.99 -0.63
N ILE A 144 -14.12 -4.35 -0.52
CA ILE A 144 -13.18 -3.74 0.46
C ILE A 144 -12.90 -2.27 0.11
N MET A 145 -12.75 -1.95 -1.17
CA MET A 145 -12.51 -0.57 -1.63
C MET A 145 -13.60 0.40 -1.17
N ALA A 146 -14.87 -0.03 -1.12
CA ALA A 146 -16.00 0.83 -0.79
C ALA A 146 -15.85 1.55 0.56
N ASP A 147 -15.19 0.92 1.53
CA ASP A 147 -14.93 1.48 2.87
C ASP A 147 -13.59 2.24 2.94
N CYS A 148 -12.77 2.16 1.90
CA CYS A 148 -11.40 2.67 1.91
C CYS A 148 -11.22 3.94 1.09
N VAL A 149 -12.02 4.13 0.03
CA VAL A 149 -11.81 5.19 -0.95
C VAL A 149 -13.05 6.07 -1.13
N ASP A 150 -12.83 7.30 -1.52
CA ASP A 150 -13.89 8.28 -1.80
C ASP A 150 -14.20 8.36 -3.30
N VAL A 151 -13.23 8.00 -4.16
CA VAL A 151 -13.37 7.94 -5.63
C VAL A 151 -12.64 6.72 -6.15
N ALA A 152 -13.27 5.99 -7.07
CA ALA A 152 -12.68 4.87 -7.78
C ALA A 152 -12.63 5.15 -9.29
N ILE A 153 -11.45 5.06 -9.89
CA ILE A 153 -11.20 5.15 -11.33
C ILE A 153 -10.70 3.78 -11.79
N LEU A 154 -11.56 3.06 -12.48
CA LEU A 154 -11.29 1.73 -12.99
C LEU A 154 -10.81 1.83 -14.45
N VAL A 155 -9.67 1.21 -14.75
CA VAL A 155 -9.05 1.26 -16.07
C VAL A 155 -9.36 -0.04 -16.84
N GLY A 156 -9.98 0.07 -18.02
CA GLY A 156 -10.50 -1.07 -18.78
C GLY A 156 -11.80 -1.59 -18.18
N ARG A 157 -12.59 -2.30 -18.99
CA ARG A 157 -13.93 -2.79 -18.59
C ARG A 157 -13.94 -4.25 -18.19
N LYS A 158 -13.11 -5.05 -18.83
CA LYS A 158 -13.15 -6.52 -18.72
C LYS A 158 -12.79 -6.96 -17.29
N HIS A 159 -11.57 -6.66 -16.85
CA HIS A 159 -11.05 -7.07 -15.53
C HIS A 159 -11.62 -6.25 -14.38
N THR A 160 -12.13 -5.05 -14.63
CA THR A 160 -12.68 -4.16 -13.60
C THR A 160 -14.20 -4.31 -13.40
N SER A 161 -14.88 -5.06 -14.26
CA SER A 161 -16.33 -5.32 -14.13
C SER A 161 -16.70 -5.98 -12.78
N PRO A 162 -15.96 -7.01 -12.29
CA PRO A 162 -16.19 -7.57 -10.96
C PRO A 162 -15.96 -6.55 -9.83
N ILE A 163 -14.91 -5.71 -9.93
CA ILE A 163 -14.64 -4.64 -8.96
C ILE A 163 -15.82 -3.65 -8.89
N ALA A 164 -16.28 -3.19 -10.07
CA ALA A 164 -17.43 -2.28 -10.15
C ALA A 164 -18.70 -2.89 -9.57
N ARG A 165 -18.90 -4.20 -9.71
CA ARG A 165 -20.00 -4.94 -9.09
C ARG A 165 -19.87 -4.93 -7.57
N GLY A 166 -18.70 -5.30 -7.02
CA GLY A 166 -18.43 -5.29 -5.58
C GLY A 166 -18.63 -3.91 -4.95
N LEU A 167 -18.11 -2.85 -5.59
CA LEU A 167 -18.32 -1.46 -5.15
C LEU A 167 -19.81 -1.11 -5.06
N ARG A 168 -20.62 -1.47 -6.09
CA ARG A 168 -22.06 -1.17 -6.08
C ARG A 168 -22.82 -1.97 -5.02
N GLU A 169 -22.49 -3.25 -4.85
CA GLU A 169 -23.08 -4.11 -3.82
C GLU A 169 -22.77 -3.62 -2.41
N ALA A 170 -21.59 -3.04 -2.20
CA ALA A 170 -21.21 -2.37 -0.96
C ALA A 170 -21.81 -0.95 -0.78
N GLY A 171 -22.62 -0.49 -1.72
CA GLY A 171 -23.29 0.82 -1.64
C GLY A 171 -22.42 2.02 -2.02
N PHE A 172 -21.31 1.82 -2.73
CA PHE A 172 -20.47 2.91 -3.20
C PHE A 172 -21.23 3.85 -4.15
N LYS A 173 -21.03 5.16 -4.00
CA LYS A 173 -21.75 6.17 -4.77
C LYS A 173 -21.40 6.11 -6.25
N GLN A 174 -22.40 5.96 -7.11
CA GLN A 174 -22.21 5.83 -8.55
C GLN A 174 -21.55 7.06 -9.19
N GLU A 175 -21.74 8.24 -8.63
CA GLU A 175 -21.12 9.48 -9.10
C GLU A 175 -19.59 9.52 -8.88
N ASN A 176 -19.09 8.70 -7.95
CA ASN A 176 -17.68 8.60 -7.61
C ASN A 176 -17.01 7.38 -8.25
N LEU A 177 -17.75 6.56 -9.00
CA LEU A 177 -17.26 5.40 -9.72
C LEU A 177 -17.10 5.72 -11.21
N HIS A 178 -15.86 5.81 -11.65
CA HIS A 178 -15.51 6.11 -13.04
C HIS A 178 -14.89 4.86 -13.69
N VAL A 179 -15.24 4.61 -14.95
CA VAL A 179 -14.62 3.55 -15.76
C VAL A 179 -14.09 4.21 -17.03
N VAL A 180 -12.79 4.13 -17.22
CA VAL A 180 -12.06 4.71 -18.36
C VAL A 180 -11.40 3.62 -19.20
N SER A 181 -10.99 3.93 -20.42
CA SER A 181 -10.42 2.93 -21.33
C SER A 181 -8.90 2.80 -21.22
N SER A 182 -8.21 3.78 -20.64
CA SER A 182 -6.76 3.78 -20.54
C SER A 182 -6.25 4.51 -19.29
N LEU A 183 -4.99 4.24 -18.94
CA LEU A 183 -4.29 4.94 -17.88
C LEU A 183 -4.15 6.45 -18.17
N ASP A 184 -3.96 6.81 -19.46
CA ASP A 184 -3.90 8.22 -19.88
C ASP A 184 -5.23 8.94 -19.61
N GLU A 185 -6.36 8.30 -19.88
CA GLU A 185 -7.68 8.82 -19.53
C GLU A 185 -7.87 8.93 -18.02
N ALA A 186 -7.42 7.93 -17.26
CA ALA A 186 -7.47 7.97 -15.79
C ALA A 186 -6.63 9.14 -15.24
N ALA A 187 -5.42 9.34 -15.76
CA ALA A 187 -4.56 10.45 -15.39
C ALA A 187 -5.15 11.81 -15.79
N ALA A 188 -5.82 11.92 -16.95
CA ALA A 188 -6.51 13.12 -17.37
C ALA A 188 -7.72 13.42 -16.45
N LEU A 189 -8.50 12.40 -16.11
CA LEU A 189 -9.60 12.52 -15.18
C LEU A 189 -9.10 12.94 -13.79
N LEU A 190 -8.05 12.31 -13.25
CA LEU A 190 -7.45 12.69 -11.97
C LEU A 190 -7.03 14.17 -11.96
N ARG A 191 -6.43 14.67 -13.03
CA ARG A 191 -6.08 16.10 -13.16
C ARG A 191 -7.30 17.02 -13.13
N THR A 192 -8.46 16.53 -13.60
CA THR A 192 -9.71 17.31 -13.66
C THR A 192 -10.44 17.35 -12.33
N ILE A 193 -10.49 16.20 -11.62
CA ILE A 193 -11.28 16.06 -10.39
C ILE A 193 -10.45 16.19 -9.11
N GLY A 194 -9.11 16.09 -9.23
CA GLY A 194 -8.19 16.13 -8.09
C GLY A 194 -8.04 17.54 -7.53
N HIS A 195 -7.93 17.60 -6.20
CA HIS A 195 -7.72 18.84 -5.46
C HIS A 195 -6.45 18.74 -4.62
N ALA A 196 -5.92 19.88 -4.21
CA ALA A 196 -4.80 19.89 -3.27
C ALA A 196 -5.20 19.23 -1.94
N GLY A 197 -4.38 18.31 -1.48
CA GLY A 197 -4.64 17.51 -0.29
C GLY A 197 -5.30 16.17 -0.55
N ASP A 198 -5.75 15.89 -1.77
CA ASP A 198 -6.18 14.52 -2.14
C ASP A 198 -4.98 13.57 -2.21
N VAL A 199 -5.26 12.29 -2.01
CA VAL A 199 -4.29 11.21 -2.15
C VAL A 199 -4.80 10.20 -3.16
N ALA A 200 -3.97 9.87 -4.16
CA ALA A 200 -4.31 8.93 -5.22
C ALA A 200 -3.36 7.73 -5.18
N LEU A 201 -3.92 6.54 -5.01
CA LEU A 201 -3.23 5.27 -5.12
C LEU A 201 -3.35 4.76 -6.55
N PHE A 202 -2.22 4.57 -7.23
CA PHE A 202 -2.12 3.77 -8.43
C PHE A 202 -1.82 2.35 -8.02
N GLU A 203 -2.80 1.48 -8.12
CA GLU A 203 -2.74 0.10 -7.67
C GLU A 203 -2.77 -0.80 -8.89
N ASN A 204 -1.69 -1.55 -9.10
CA ASN A 204 -1.40 -2.38 -10.25
C ASN A 204 -1.22 -1.61 -11.58
N ASP A 205 -0.47 -2.22 -12.48
CA ASP A 205 -0.42 -1.91 -13.90
C ASP A 205 -0.51 -3.23 -14.67
N LEU A 206 -1.29 -3.26 -15.73
CA LEU A 206 -1.42 -4.49 -16.52
C LEU A 206 -0.28 -4.58 -17.54
N PRO A 207 0.35 -5.76 -17.69
CA PRO A 207 1.22 -6.03 -18.82
C PRO A 207 0.50 -5.77 -20.16
N ASP A 208 1.23 -5.33 -21.18
CA ASP A 208 0.69 -4.95 -22.50
C ASP A 208 -0.24 -5.98 -23.14
N ASN A 209 -0.04 -7.28 -22.83
CA ASN A 209 -0.87 -8.37 -23.32
C ASN A 209 -2.27 -8.45 -22.68
N TYR A 210 -2.56 -7.65 -21.65
CA TYR A 210 -3.87 -7.52 -21.01
C TYR A 210 -4.55 -6.18 -21.31
N SER A 211 -3.88 -5.26 -22.02
CA SER A 211 -4.53 -4.02 -22.48
C SER A 211 -5.62 -4.33 -23.51
N GLU A 212 -6.82 -3.75 -23.33
CA GLU A 212 -7.98 -3.89 -24.22
C GLU A 212 -7.85 -3.04 -25.50
#